data_6fb81d11f40c20e6c8eac0f84a67e2d8
#
_entry.id   6fb81d11f40c20e6c8eac0f84a67e2d8
#
_cell.length_a   1.000
_cell.length_b   1.000
_cell.length_c   1.000
_cell.angle_alpha   90.00
_cell.angle_beta   90.00
_cell.angle_gamma   90.00
#
_symmetry.space_group_name_H-M   'P 1'
#
loop_
_entity.id
_entity.type
_entity.pdbx_description
1 polymer ?
#
loop_
_entity_poly.entity_id
_entity_poly.type
_entity_poly.pdbx_seq_one_letter_code
_entity_poly.pdbx_strand_id
1 'polypeptide(L)'
;HLCFHDERTGALISGDNIVGYGSVLIDPPEGNMRDYLASLARMRALGNLSVLFGGHGPAIANPYEKIDEYISHRLQREELILSAVREGASTPKAIVARAYTDVSPKVYGMAERAVLAHLEKLAADGLVREEPGGSFTSVR
;
A
#
# COMPACT_ATOMS: atom_id res chain seq x y z
N HIS A 1 3.29 13.31 -0.34
CA HIS A 1 4.51 13.69 0.38
C HIS A 1 5.66 13.96 -0.58
N LEU A 2 6.60 14.85 -0.16
CA LEU A 2 7.89 15.03 -0.81
C LEU A 2 8.92 14.16 -0.09
N CYS A 3 9.88 13.61 -0.86
CA CYS A 3 11.04 12.93 -0.32
C CYS A 3 12.29 13.74 -0.65
N PHE A 4 13.26 13.76 0.26
CA PHE A 4 14.53 14.47 0.09
C PHE A 4 15.67 13.46 0.20
N HIS A 5 16.49 13.39 -0.86
CA HIS A 5 17.66 12.53 -0.90
C HIS A 5 18.94 13.39 -0.86
N ASP A 6 19.78 13.18 0.13
CA ASP A 6 21.13 13.74 0.19
C ASP A 6 22.10 12.78 -0.49
N GLU A 7 22.46 13.05 -1.74
CA GLU A 7 23.37 12.22 -2.53
C GLU A 7 24.77 12.05 -1.90
N ARG A 8 25.19 13.01 -1.10
CA ARG A 8 26.51 12.99 -0.45
C ARG A 8 26.57 11.98 0.70
N THR A 9 25.50 11.87 1.46
CA THR A 9 25.44 10.98 2.64
C THR A 9 24.65 9.71 2.38
N GLY A 10 23.83 9.68 1.33
CA GLY A 10 22.88 8.59 1.06
C GLY A 10 21.67 8.61 2.00
N ALA A 11 21.43 9.70 2.72
CA ALA A 11 20.27 9.83 3.58
C ALA A 11 19.01 10.13 2.77
N LEU A 12 17.92 9.42 3.05
CA LEU A 12 16.60 9.63 2.46
C LEU A 12 15.61 10.04 3.55
N ILE A 13 14.99 11.21 3.41
CA ILE A 13 13.86 11.63 4.23
C ILE A 13 12.59 11.35 3.42
N SER A 14 11.78 10.39 3.86
CA SER A 14 10.62 9.90 3.11
C SER A 14 9.28 10.49 3.56
N GLY A 15 9.27 11.27 4.65
CA GLY A 15 8.00 11.67 5.28
C GLY A 15 7.15 10.44 5.61
N ASP A 16 5.83 10.56 5.44
CA ASP A 16 4.92 9.45 5.72
C ASP A 16 4.80 8.42 4.58
N ASN A 17 5.64 8.49 3.53
CA ASN A 17 5.69 7.40 2.55
C ASN A 17 6.20 6.09 3.18
N ILE A 18 7.14 6.19 4.12
CA ILE A 18 7.62 5.07 4.92
C ILE A 18 7.77 5.55 6.36
N VAL A 19 7.31 4.76 7.31
CA VAL A 19 7.46 5.03 8.74
C VAL A 19 8.29 3.96 9.43
N GLY A 20 8.90 4.29 10.56
CA GLY A 20 9.77 3.37 11.29
C GLY A 20 9.03 2.17 11.88
N TYR A 21 7.73 2.31 12.16
CA TYR A 21 6.88 1.25 12.71
C TYR A 21 5.57 1.12 11.94
N GLY A 22 5.14 -0.11 11.67
CA GLY A 22 3.86 -0.39 11.01
C GLY A 22 3.84 -0.05 9.53
N SER A 23 2.67 0.30 9.03
CA SER A 23 2.45 0.69 7.63
C SER A 23 1.58 1.95 7.56
N VAL A 24 1.63 2.63 6.42
CA VAL A 24 0.83 3.84 6.18
C VAL A 24 -0.51 3.47 5.55
N LEU A 25 -1.55 4.24 5.82
CA LEU A 25 -2.83 4.13 5.15
C LEU A 25 -2.76 4.88 3.80
N ILE A 26 -3.12 4.21 2.72
CA ILE A 26 -3.37 4.83 1.43
C ILE A 26 -4.88 4.93 1.29
N ASP A 27 -5.39 6.15 1.33
CA ASP A 27 -6.82 6.45 1.49
C ASP A 27 -7.34 7.30 0.34
N PRO A 28 -8.17 6.76 -0.57
CA PRO A 28 -8.80 7.53 -1.62
C PRO A 28 -9.77 8.60 -1.06
N PRO A 29 -9.99 9.73 -1.76
CA PRO A 29 -9.42 10.05 -3.08
C PRO A 29 -8.03 10.69 -3.04
N GLU A 30 -7.52 11.08 -1.87
CA GLU A 30 -6.22 11.77 -1.74
C GLU A 30 -5.04 10.81 -1.93
N GLY A 31 -5.21 9.53 -1.59
CA GLY A 31 -4.21 8.48 -1.76
C GLY A 31 -4.50 7.60 -2.96
N ASN A 32 -3.46 7.27 -3.74
CA ASN A 32 -3.54 6.38 -4.89
C ASN A 32 -2.50 5.27 -4.78
N MET A 33 -2.93 4.00 -4.81
CA MET A 33 -2.05 2.85 -4.59
C MET A 33 -1.01 2.67 -5.71
N ARG A 34 -1.37 2.96 -6.96
CA ARG A 34 -0.44 2.88 -8.10
C ARG A 34 0.68 3.90 -7.96
N ASP A 35 0.34 5.16 -7.66
CA ASP A 35 1.30 6.24 -7.48
C ASP A 35 2.19 5.99 -6.25
N TYR A 36 1.61 5.42 -5.19
CA TYR A 36 2.36 5.05 -4.01
C TYR A 36 3.40 3.96 -4.31
N LEU A 37 3.02 2.88 -4.98
CA LEU A 37 3.95 1.82 -5.40
C LEU A 37 5.02 2.35 -6.36
N ALA A 38 4.65 3.24 -7.29
CA ALA A 38 5.60 3.90 -8.18
C ALA A 38 6.60 4.78 -7.40
N SER A 39 6.15 5.43 -6.33
CA SER A 39 7.01 6.23 -5.45
C SER A 39 7.99 5.35 -4.68
N LEU A 40 7.54 4.21 -4.14
CA LEU A 40 8.40 3.22 -3.49
C LEU A 40 9.45 2.67 -4.47
N ALA A 41 9.04 2.33 -5.70
CA ALA A 41 9.95 1.85 -6.74
C ALA A 41 11.03 2.90 -7.11
N ARG A 42 10.66 4.19 -7.18
CA ARG A 42 11.62 5.28 -7.41
C ARG A 42 12.60 5.40 -6.25
N MET A 43 12.14 5.33 -5.00
CA MET A 43 13.03 5.33 -3.83
C MET A 43 13.97 4.13 -3.85
N ARG A 44 13.45 2.94 -4.21
CA ARG A 44 14.24 1.71 -4.33
C ARG A 44 15.33 1.80 -5.39
N ALA A 45 15.10 2.56 -6.47
CA ALA A 45 16.04 2.77 -7.58
C ALA A 45 17.14 3.80 -7.26
N LEU A 46 17.04 4.55 -6.16
CA LEU A 46 18.11 5.45 -5.75
C LEU A 46 19.36 4.64 -5.39
N GLY A 47 20.50 5.04 -5.92
CA GLY A 47 21.79 4.48 -5.53
C GLY A 47 22.23 4.96 -4.15
N ASN A 48 23.11 4.21 -3.50
CA ASN A 48 23.85 4.59 -2.27
C ASN A 48 22.99 5.00 -1.06
N LEU A 49 21.75 4.52 -0.92
CA LEU A 49 20.98 4.76 0.31
C LEU A 49 21.70 4.14 1.51
N SER A 50 21.96 4.95 2.53
CA SER A 50 22.64 4.54 3.76
C SER A 50 21.68 4.50 4.97
N VAL A 51 20.70 5.39 4.99
CA VAL A 51 19.72 5.53 6.07
C VAL A 51 18.45 6.16 5.54
N LEU A 52 17.30 5.73 6.09
CA LEU A 52 16.01 6.32 5.78
C LEU A 52 15.39 6.89 7.06
N PHE A 53 14.89 8.12 6.96
CA PHE A 53 14.13 8.81 7.99
C PHE A 53 12.67 8.92 7.56
N GLY A 54 11.80 8.18 8.22
CA GLY A 54 10.36 8.30 8.04
C GLY A 54 9.78 9.51 8.77
N GLY A 55 8.52 9.83 8.51
CA GLY A 55 7.81 10.88 9.24
C GLY A 55 7.59 10.53 10.72
N HIS A 56 7.55 9.24 11.06
CA HIS A 56 7.36 8.72 12.40
C HIS A 56 8.27 7.51 12.65
N GLY A 57 8.67 7.33 13.91
CA GLY A 57 9.52 6.22 14.36
C GLY A 57 11.03 6.50 14.23
N PRO A 58 11.87 5.49 14.52
CA PRO A 58 13.31 5.64 14.48
C PRO A 58 13.87 5.69 13.05
N ALA A 59 15.12 6.13 12.94
CA ALA A 59 15.88 5.98 11.70
C ALA A 59 16.01 4.49 11.30
N ILE A 60 15.94 4.24 10.00
CA ILE A 60 15.97 2.90 9.41
C ILE A 60 17.34 2.70 8.76
N ALA A 61 18.14 1.81 9.36
CA ALA A 61 19.52 1.56 8.94
C ALA A 61 19.63 0.72 7.65
N ASN A 62 18.57 -0.06 7.33
CA ASN A 62 18.50 -0.89 6.13
C ASN A 62 17.41 -0.38 5.18
N PRO A 63 17.64 0.78 4.49
CA PRO A 63 16.61 1.44 3.69
C PRO A 63 16.05 0.58 2.57
N TYR A 64 16.88 -0.16 1.84
CA TYR A 64 16.45 -1.01 0.73
C TYR A 64 15.56 -2.16 1.21
N GLU A 65 15.96 -2.83 2.28
CA GLU A 65 15.16 -3.91 2.88
C GLU A 65 13.78 -3.40 3.34
N LYS A 66 13.75 -2.21 3.96
CA LYS A 66 12.49 -1.60 4.38
C LYS A 66 11.58 -1.21 3.22
N ILE A 67 12.15 -0.69 2.14
CA ILE A 67 11.39 -0.36 0.92
C ILE A 67 10.83 -1.66 0.30
N ASP A 68 11.64 -2.70 0.19
CA ASP A 68 11.22 -4.00 -0.35
C ASP A 68 10.14 -4.66 0.51
N GLU A 69 10.23 -4.54 1.85
CA GLU A 69 9.18 -4.96 2.80
C GLU A 69 7.84 -4.27 2.50
N TYR A 70 7.86 -2.95 2.30
CA TYR A 70 6.66 -2.17 2.00
C TYR A 70 6.04 -2.57 0.66
N ILE A 71 6.85 -2.71 -0.39
CA ILE A 71 6.38 -3.15 -1.72
C ILE A 71 5.76 -4.55 -1.62
N SER A 72 6.47 -5.49 -1.00
CA SER A 72 6.01 -6.88 -0.86
C SER A 72 4.70 -6.96 -0.07
N HIS A 73 4.60 -6.23 1.04
CA HIS A 73 3.38 -6.17 1.85
C HIS A 73 2.18 -5.67 1.03
N ARG A 74 2.35 -4.62 0.20
CA ARG A 74 1.28 -4.09 -0.65
C ARG A 74 0.84 -5.10 -1.72
N LEU A 75 1.79 -5.74 -2.38
CA LEU A 75 1.48 -6.73 -3.43
C LEU A 75 0.83 -7.99 -2.85
N GLN A 76 1.28 -8.47 -1.70
CA GLN A 76 0.64 -9.59 -1.00
C GLN A 76 -0.80 -9.25 -0.59
N ARG A 77 -1.03 -8.05 -0.06
CA ARG A 77 -2.37 -7.59 0.31
C ARG A 77 -3.28 -7.48 -0.92
N GLU A 78 -2.77 -6.98 -2.03
CA GLU A 78 -3.49 -6.89 -3.29
C GLU A 78 -3.93 -8.26 -3.82
N GLU A 79 -3.05 -9.26 -3.74
CA GLU A 79 -3.39 -10.63 -4.15
C GLU A 79 -4.49 -11.23 -3.27
N LEU A 80 -4.44 -11.03 -1.96
CA LEU A 80 -5.50 -11.47 -1.04
C LEU A 80 -6.85 -10.79 -1.34
N ILE A 81 -6.84 -9.50 -1.66
CA ILE A 81 -8.03 -8.75 -2.06
C ILE A 81 -8.60 -9.29 -3.36
N LEU A 82 -7.75 -9.48 -4.38
CA LEU A 82 -8.18 -10.02 -5.67
C LEU A 82 -8.75 -11.45 -5.53
N SER A 83 -8.13 -12.31 -4.71
CA SER A 83 -8.64 -13.63 -4.39
C SER A 83 -10.02 -13.55 -3.74
N ALA A 84 -10.20 -12.68 -2.76
CA ALA A 84 -11.48 -12.50 -2.09
C ALA A 84 -12.60 -12.07 -3.08
N VAL A 85 -12.28 -11.18 -4.04
CA VAL A 85 -13.23 -10.77 -5.09
C VAL A 85 -13.56 -11.95 -6.02
N ARG A 86 -12.58 -12.74 -6.44
CA ARG A 86 -12.77 -13.96 -7.26
C ARG A 86 -13.64 -15.00 -6.57
N GLU A 87 -13.56 -15.07 -5.24
CA GLU A 87 -14.37 -15.94 -4.40
C GLU A 87 -15.77 -15.37 -4.09
N GLY A 88 -16.14 -14.22 -4.69
CA GLY A 88 -17.47 -13.62 -4.62
C GLY A 88 -17.65 -12.58 -3.51
N ALA A 89 -16.59 -12.14 -2.82
CA ALA A 89 -16.70 -10.97 -1.97
C ALA A 89 -16.79 -9.69 -2.84
N SER A 90 -17.90 -8.97 -2.75
CA SER A 90 -18.20 -7.86 -3.66
C SER A 90 -18.19 -6.49 -3.00
N THR A 91 -18.13 -6.40 -1.67
CA THR A 91 -18.08 -5.12 -0.95
C THR A 91 -16.79 -4.98 -0.16
N PRO A 92 -16.27 -3.77 0.05
CA PRO A 92 -15.06 -3.55 0.85
C PRO A 92 -15.11 -4.28 2.20
N LYS A 93 -16.23 -4.22 2.89
CA LYS A 93 -16.44 -4.91 4.17
C LYS A 93 -16.32 -6.44 4.05
N ALA A 94 -16.94 -7.04 3.02
CA ALA A 94 -16.85 -8.48 2.80
C ALA A 94 -15.42 -8.91 2.39
N ILE A 95 -14.72 -8.05 1.64
CA ILE A 95 -13.33 -8.28 1.24
C ILE A 95 -12.41 -8.21 2.46
N VAL A 96 -12.58 -7.21 3.35
CA VAL A 96 -11.82 -7.11 4.60
C VAL A 96 -11.98 -8.37 5.43
N ALA A 97 -13.19 -8.89 5.60
CA ALA A 97 -13.45 -10.10 6.38
C ALA A 97 -12.67 -11.33 5.89
N ARG A 98 -12.29 -11.37 4.60
CA ARG A 98 -11.52 -12.46 3.99
C ARG A 98 -10.04 -12.18 3.86
N ALA A 99 -9.67 -10.94 3.48
CA ALA A 99 -8.30 -10.56 3.16
C ALA A 99 -7.50 -10.01 4.35
N TYR A 100 -8.15 -9.72 5.49
CA TYR A 100 -7.54 -9.11 6.68
C TYR A 100 -7.77 -9.96 7.94
N THR A 101 -7.56 -11.27 7.81
CA THR A 101 -7.72 -12.22 8.92
C THR A 101 -6.63 -12.10 10.00
N ASP A 102 -5.54 -11.42 9.66
CA ASP A 102 -4.35 -11.19 10.48
C ASP A 102 -4.41 -9.90 11.32
N VAL A 103 -5.50 -9.11 11.22
CA VAL A 103 -5.62 -7.84 11.92
C VAL A 103 -6.82 -7.81 12.89
N SER A 104 -6.72 -6.94 13.90
CA SER A 104 -7.80 -6.75 14.86
C SER A 104 -9.06 -6.14 14.20
N PRO A 105 -10.27 -6.60 14.55
CA PRO A 105 -11.51 -5.98 14.08
C PRO A 105 -11.63 -4.47 14.38
N LYS A 106 -10.90 -3.97 15.38
CA LYS A 106 -10.89 -2.53 15.71
C LYS A 106 -10.36 -1.65 14.57
N VAL A 107 -9.57 -2.20 13.64
CA VAL A 107 -8.99 -1.47 12.52
C VAL A 107 -9.71 -1.74 11.17
N TYR A 108 -10.81 -2.50 11.18
CA TYR A 108 -11.52 -2.85 9.94
C TYR A 108 -12.01 -1.64 9.16
N GLY A 109 -12.40 -0.54 9.82
CA GLY A 109 -12.75 0.69 9.12
C GLY A 109 -11.59 1.29 8.30
N MET A 110 -10.37 1.26 8.83
CA MET A 110 -9.18 1.65 8.09
C MET A 110 -8.82 0.64 6.99
N ALA A 111 -9.02 -0.65 7.27
CA ALA A 111 -8.80 -1.71 6.29
C ALA A 111 -9.75 -1.59 5.09
N GLU A 112 -11.02 -1.22 5.30
CA GLU A 112 -11.97 -0.97 4.21
C GLU A 112 -11.51 0.19 3.31
N ARG A 113 -10.94 1.25 3.89
CA ARG A 113 -10.35 2.36 3.13
C ARG A 113 -9.13 1.92 2.31
N ALA A 114 -8.24 1.13 2.92
CA ALA A 114 -7.08 0.56 2.22
C ALA A 114 -7.51 -0.40 1.09
N VAL A 115 -8.56 -1.20 1.30
CA VAL A 115 -9.15 -2.07 0.26
C VAL A 115 -9.62 -1.24 -0.94
N LEU A 116 -10.28 -0.10 -0.72
CA LEU A 116 -10.70 0.77 -1.82
C LEU A 116 -9.52 1.23 -2.68
N ALA A 117 -8.40 1.63 -2.07
CA ALA A 117 -7.19 2.02 -2.82
C ALA A 117 -6.64 0.88 -3.70
N HIS A 118 -6.66 -0.35 -3.21
CA HIS A 118 -6.28 -1.52 -4.00
C HIS A 118 -7.30 -1.83 -5.10
N LEU A 119 -8.60 -1.74 -4.82
CA LEU A 119 -9.65 -1.98 -5.81
C LEU A 119 -9.61 -0.97 -6.95
N GLU A 120 -9.35 0.31 -6.68
CA GLU A 120 -9.14 1.33 -7.72
C GLU A 120 -7.96 0.97 -8.62
N LYS A 121 -6.83 0.52 -8.03
CA LYS A 121 -5.68 0.05 -8.80
C LYS A 121 -6.03 -1.20 -9.63
N LEU A 122 -6.65 -2.20 -9.03
CA LEU A 122 -7.04 -3.43 -9.72
C LEU A 122 -8.07 -3.17 -10.84
N ALA A 123 -8.95 -2.19 -10.66
CA ALA A 123 -9.88 -1.75 -11.72
C ALA A 123 -9.13 -1.08 -12.87
N ALA A 124 -8.18 -0.21 -12.57
CA ALA A 124 -7.32 0.41 -13.58
C ALA A 124 -6.40 -0.60 -14.30
N ASP A 125 -6.08 -1.72 -13.66
CA ASP A 125 -5.33 -2.84 -14.25
C ASP A 125 -6.25 -3.82 -15.02
N GLY A 126 -7.59 -3.59 -15.00
CA GLY A 126 -8.58 -4.41 -15.70
C GLY A 126 -8.85 -5.77 -15.06
N LEU A 127 -8.48 -5.96 -13.79
CA LEU A 127 -8.63 -7.23 -13.05
C LEU A 127 -9.94 -7.31 -12.27
N VAL A 128 -10.49 -6.15 -11.88
CA VAL A 128 -11.81 -6.03 -11.27
C VAL A 128 -12.62 -4.96 -11.98
N ARG A 129 -13.94 -4.97 -11.77
CA ARG A 129 -14.86 -3.93 -12.24
C ARG A 129 -15.71 -3.45 -11.08
N GLU A 130 -15.86 -2.15 -10.98
CA GLU A 130 -16.85 -1.55 -10.10
C GLU A 130 -18.23 -1.59 -10.78
N GLU A 131 -19.21 -2.08 -10.07
CA GLU A 131 -20.60 -2.19 -10.51
C GLU A 131 -21.45 -1.05 -9.92
N PRO A 132 -22.58 -0.70 -10.55
CA PRO A 132 -23.52 0.26 -9.95
C PRO A 132 -23.88 -0.13 -8.51
N GLY A 133 -23.74 0.85 -7.58
CA GLY A 133 -23.98 0.58 -6.16
C GLY A 133 -22.72 0.30 -5.33
N GLY A 134 -21.52 0.43 -5.93
CA GLY A 134 -20.24 0.37 -5.21
C GLY A 134 -19.81 -1.05 -4.83
N SER A 135 -20.29 -2.04 -5.56
CA SER A 135 -19.81 -3.42 -5.47
C SER A 135 -18.75 -3.70 -6.54
N PHE A 136 -17.96 -4.74 -6.33
CA PHE A 136 -16.85 -5.10 -7.21
C PHE A 136 -16.96 -6.55 -7.67
N THR A 137 -16.61 -6.80 -8.93
CA THR A 137 -16.57 -8.14 -9.53
C THR A 137 -15.23 -8.37 -10.23
N SER A 138 -14.75 -9.61 -10.26
CA SER A 138 -13.56 -9.95 -11.02
C SER A 138 -13.83 -9.93 -12.53
N VAL A 139 -12.91 -9.39 -13.30
CA VAL A 139 -12.89 -9.54 -14.76
C VAL A 139 -12.28 -10.91 -15.07
N ARG A 140 -12.96 -11.70 -15.93
CA ARG A 140 -12.50 -13.04 -16.36
C ARG A 140 -11.42 -12.92 -17.42
#